data_821f76727bc0ea1a92feac98603a4478
#
_entry.id   821f76727bc0ea1a92feac98603a4478
#
_cell.length_a   1.000
_cell.length_b   1.000
_cell.length_c   1.000
_cell.angle_alpha   90.00
_cell.angle_beta   90.00
_cell.angle_gamma   90.00
#
_symmetry.space_group_name_H-M   'P 1'
#
loop_
_entity.id
_entity.type
_entity.pdbx_description
1 polymer ?
#
loop_
_entity_poly.entity_id
_entity_poly.type
_entity_poly.pdbx_seq_one_letter_code
_entity_poly.pdbx_strand_id
1 'polypeptide(L)'
;MTKYLILGKSGAGSLIPEFLFTELKITYDIQFVSKEELVKSNSKGYNPLGKIPVLILPDGTEIFESLAIVNYITTNYPGLSPTKESTDYLQYWRMLSLLSSTLYSGYHRQHHANDYVNEIGFTSLKEKALQEQSIIYDYIEQNLNPYLCGKLITAADFYLYTLTRWDFDKTKLRLGRPNLSIFLENLRSRKSVDKVLSQQPPKPKIRV
;
A
#
# COMPACT_ATOMS: atom_id res chain seq x y z
N MET A 1 -10.82 20.17 -12.16
CA MET A 1 -9.37 19.88 -12.16
C MET A 1 -9.04 19.15 -13.45
N THR A 2 -7.85 19.31 -14.01
CA THR A 2 -7.48 18.63 -15.27
C THR A 2 -6.64 17.36 -15.05
N LYS A 3 -6.32 17.03 -13.79
CA LYS A 3 -5.45 15.92 -13.41
C LYS A 3 -5.99 15.21 -12.18
N TYR A 4 -5.54 13.97 -11.97
CA TYR A 4 -5.72 13.26 -10.71
C TYR A 4 -4.95 13.95 -9.58
N LEU A 5 -5.54 14.00 -8.38
CA LEU A 5 -4.86 14.48 -7.18
C LEU A 5 -4.90 13.38 -6.12
N ILE A 6 -3.72 13.03 -5.59
CA ILE A 6 -3.61 12.11 -4.45
C ILE A 6 -3.40 12.94 -3.18
N LEU A 7 -4.25 12.74 -2.18
CA LEU A 7 -3.97 13.19 -0.82
C LEU A 7 -3.23 12.08 -0.09
N GLY A 8 -2.05 12.37 0.43
CA GLY A 8 -1.15 11.37 0.98
C GLY A 8 -0.26 11.85 2.12
N LYS A 9 0.62 10.95 2.55
CA LYS A 9 1.67 11.22 3.53
C LYS A 9 2.93 10.46 3.11
N SER A 10 4.10 11.08 3.29
CA SER A 10 5.37 10.47 2.90
C SER A 10 5.54 9.06 3.46
N GLY A 11 5.82 8.10 2.58
CA GLY A 11 6.06 6.71 2.93
C GLY A 11 4.85 5.93 3.45
N ALA A 12 3.64 6.49 3.36
CA ALA A 12 2.39 5.86 3.80
C ALA A 12 1.66 5.13 2.66
N GLY A 13 0.38 4.81 2.86
CA GLY A 13 -0.44 4.09 1.88
C GLY A 13 -0.65 4.80 0.54
N SER A 14 -0.41 6.13 0.48
CA SER A 14 -0.41 6.88 -0.77
C SER A 14 0.66 6.44 -1.78
N LEU A 15 1.71 5.75 -1.34
CA LEU A 15 2.69 5.13 -2.25
C LEU A 15 2.04 4.15 -3.21
N ILE A 16 0.95 3.48 -2.84
CA ILE A 16 0.27 2.50 -3.69
C ILE A 16 -0.23 3.18 -4.98
N PRO A 17 -1.15 4.15 -4.96
CA PRO A 17 -1.58 4.83 -6.18
C PRO A 17 -0.45 5.60 -6.88
N GLU A 18 0.52 6.16 -6.15
CA GLU A 18 1.68 6.82 -6.74
C GLU A 18 2.50 5.87 -7.64
N PHE A 19 2.79 4.65 -7.14
CA PHE A 19 3.48 3.63 -7.94
C PHE A 19 2.67 3.22 -9.16
N LEU A 20 1.36 2.97 -9.00
CA LEU A 20 0.50 2.53 -10.10
C LEU A 20 0.41 3.59 -11.20
N PHE A 21 0.13 4.84 -10.85
CA PHE A 21 0.07 5.92 -11.84
C PHE A 21 1.42 6.15 -12.54
N THR A 22 2.52 6.09 -11.78
CA THR A 22 3.86 6.27 -12.36
C THR A 22 4.23 5.12 -13.29
N GLU A 23 3.92 3.88 -12.93
CA GLU A 23 4.14 2.70 -13.77
C GLU A 23 3.33 2.74 -15.06
N LEU A 24 2.06 3.15 -14.96
CA LEU A 24 1.14 3.33 -16.09
C LEU A 24 1.38 4.62 -16.88
N LYS A 25 2.35 5.45 -16.47
CA LYS A 25 2.68 6.75 -17.08
C LYS A 25 1.49 7.74 -17.10
N ILE A 26 0.62 7.65 -16.11
CA ILE A 26 -0.51 8.55 -15.92
C ILE A 26 -0.04 9.75 -15.09
N THR A 27 -0.41 10.95 -15.54
CA THR A 27 -0.06 12.18 -14.84
C THR A 27 -0.97 12.40 -13.65
N TYR A 28 -0.38 12.70 -12.51
CA TYR A 28 -1.08 13.03 -11.26
C TYR A 28 -0.30 14.09 -10.48
N ASP A 29 -0.99 14.75 -9.59
CA ASP A 29 -0.40 15.60 -8.57
C ASP A 29 -0.54 14.90 -7.19
N ILE A 30 0.38 15.17 -6.27
CA ILE A 30 0.30 14.69 -4.89
C ILE A 30 0.34 15.88 -3.95
N GLN A 31 -0.54 15.87 -2.96
CA GLN A 31 -0.54 16.78 -1.83
C GLN A 31 -0.31 15.99 -0.55
N PHE A 32 0.81 16.23 0.12
CA PHE A 32 1.06 15.68 1.45
C PHE A 32 0.30 16.50 2.49
N VAL A 33 -0.55 15.82 3.25
CA VAL A 33 -1.48 16.44 4.21
C VAL A 33 -1.19 15.95 5.63
N SER A 34 -1.40 16.83 6.60
CA SER A 34 -1.38 16.48 8.01
C SER A 34 -2.71 15.85 8.44
N LYS A 35 -2.72 15.20 9.62
CA LYS A 35 -3.96 14.65 10.20
C LYS A 35 -4.99 15.76 10.48
N GLU A 36 -4.52 16.92 10.92
CA GLU A 36 -5.33 18.09 11.22
C GLU A 36 -6.00 18.65 9.96
N GLU A 37 -5.27 18.69 8.85
CA GLU A 37 -5.81 19.13 7.55
C GLU A 37 -6.86 18.14 7.03
N LEU A 38 -6.64 16.84 7.16
CA LEU A 38 -7.62 15.81 6.80
C LEU A 38 -8.89 15.93 7.65
N VAL A 39 -8.77 16.11 8.96
CA VAL A 39 -9.93 16.29 9.86
C VAL A 39 -10.68 17.57 9.54
N LYS A 40 -9.99 18.67 9.25
CA LYS A 40 -10.64 19.94 8.82
C LYS A 40 -11.33 19.80 7.47
N SER A 41 -10.81 18.99 6.56
CA SER A 41 -11.43 18.72 5.28
C SER A 41 -12.62 17.75 5.37
N ASN A 42 -12.77 17.02 6.48
CA ASN A 42 -13.94 16.18 6.75
C ASN A 42 -15.28 16.93 6.73
N SER A 43 -15.26 18.25 6.96
CA SER A 43 -16.43 19.12 6.73
C SER A 43 -16.85 19.22 5.26
N LYS A 44 -16.01 18.72 4.34
CA LYS A 44 -16.22 18.66 2.88
C LYS A 44 -16.29 17.24 2.31
N GLY A 45 -16.21 16.20 3.14
CA GLY A 45 -16.55 14.83 2.70
C GLY A 45 -15.45 13.94 2.17
N TYR A 46 -14.14 14.31 2.27
CA TYR A 46 -13.08 13.49 1.64
C TYR A 46 -13.03 12.04 2.14
N ASN A 47 -12.85 11.82 3.42
CA ASN A 47 -12.86 10.49 4.02
C ASN A 47 -13.41 10.60 5.44
N PRO A 48 -14.53 9.95 5.77
CA PRO A 48 -15.15 10.08 7.09
C PRO A 48 -14.24 9.63 8.24
N LEU A 49 -13.22 8.81 7.96
CA LEU A 49 -12.26 8.33 8.95
C LEU A 49 -11.02 9.24 9.09
N GLY A 50 -10.90 10.31 8.28
CA GLY A 50 -9.70 11.18 8.29
C GLY A 50 -8.42 10.43 7.93
N LYS A 51 -8.51 9.41 7.07
CA LYS A 51 -7.36 8.57 6.67
C LYS A 51 -6.98 8.82 5.22
N ILE A 52 -5.72 8.56 4.91
CA ILE A 52 -5.14 8.57 3.56
C ILE A 52 -4.83 7.12 3.12
N PRO A 53 -4.72 6.88 1.81
CA PRO A 53 -4.85 7.79 0.66
C PRO A 53 -6.29 8.18 0.35
N VAL A 54 -6.44 9.35 -0.29
CA VAL A 54 -7.66 9.73 -1.02
C VAL A 54 -7.23 10.08 -2.44
N LEU A 55 -7.95 9.57 -3.44
CA LEU A 55 -7.79 9.92 -4.84
C LEU A 55 -8.92 10.83 -5.25
N ILE A 56 -8.59 12.02 -5.76
CA ILE A 56 -9.56 12.98 -6.33
C ILE A 56 -9.44 12.90 -7.85
N LEU A 57 -10.55 12.58 -8.51
CA LEU A 57 -10.63 12.46 -9.96
C LEU A 57 -10.70 13.84 -10.62
N PRO A 58 -10.44 13.94 -11.94
CA PRO A 58 -10.53 15.21 -12.67
C PRO A 58 -11.89 15.93 -12.59
N ASP A 59 -12.96 15.19 -12.39
CA ASP A 59 -14.34 15.72 -12.21
C ASP A 59 -14.64 16.13 -10.76
N GLY A 60 -13.71 15.90 -9.83
CA GLY A 60 -13.86 16.18 -8.42
C GLY A 60 -14.39 15.03 -7.58
N THR A 61 -14.70 13.88 -8.19
CA THR A 61 -15.12 12.67 -7.46
C THR A 61 -13.97 12.17 -6.57
N GLU A 62 -14.31 11.77 -5.35
CA GLU A 62 -13.34 11.32 -4.36
C GLU A 62 -13.47 9.82 -4.13
N ILE A 63 -12.32 9.14 -4.11
CA ILE A 63 -12.22 7.72 -3.80
C ILE A 63 -11.28 7.56 -2.61
N PHE A 64 -11.77 6.95 -1.56
CA PHE A 64 -10.95 6.49 -0.44
C PHE A 64 -11.01 4.97 -0.35
N GLU A 65 -10.29 4.35 0.60
CA GLU A 65 -9.91 2.95 0.67
C GLU A 65 -8.90 2.57 -0.43
N SER A 66 -7.71 2.19 -0.03
CA SER A 66 -6.61 1.90 -0.95
C SER A 66 -6.96 0.82 -1.98
N LEU A 67 -7.76 -0.20 -1.58
CA LEU A 67 -8.22 -1.25 -2.49
C LEU A 67 -9.22 -0.71 -3.53
N ALA A 68 -10.11 0.21 -3.14
CA ALA A 68 -11.03 0.84 -4.07
C ALA A 68 -10.29 1.72 -5.09
N ILE A 69 -9.25 2.45 -4.63
CA ILE A 69 -8.38 3.23 -5.51
C ILE A 69 -7.65 2.32 -6.51
N VAL A 70 -7.07 1.19 -6.04
CA VAL A 70 -6.44 0.19 -6.91
C VAL A 70 -7.43 -0.34 -7.95
N ASN A 71 -8.64 -0.72 -7.51
CA ASN A 71 -9.69 -1.18 -8.41
C ASN A 71 -10.03 -0.15 -9.48
N TYR A 72 -10.23 1.11 -9.08
CA TYR A 72 -10.48 2.20 -10.02
C TYR A 72 -9.38 2.32 -11.06
N ILE A 73 -8.11 2.38 -10.62
CA ILE A 73 -6.96 2.54 -11.51
C ILE A 73 -6.88 1.36 -12.49
N THR A 74 -6.94 0.12 -12.00
CA THR A 74 -6.73 -1.06 -12.84
C THR A 74 -7.91 -1.40 -13.74
N THR A 75 -9.11 -0.92 -13.42
CA THR A 75 -10.28 -1.03 -14.29
C THR A 75 -10.24 -0.03 -15.45
N ASN A 76 -9.77 1.20 -15.19
CA ASN A 76 -9.72 2.25 -16.20
C ASN A 76 -8.43 2.23 -17.03
N TYR A 77 -7.36 1.63 -16.52
CA TYR A 77 -6.05 1.60 -17.16
C TYR A 77 -5.48 0.17 -17.16
N PRO A 78 -5.46 -0.50 -18.34
CA PRO A 78 -4.93 -1.85 -18.44
C PRO A 78 -3.42 -1.92 -18.20
N GLY A 79 -2.93 -3.10 -17.82
CA GLY A 79 -1.49 -3.41 -17.70
C GLY A 79 -1.02 -3.78 -16.30
N LEU A 80 -1.81 -3.52 -15.25
CA LEU A 80 -1.46 -3.90 -13.88
C LEU A 80 -2.52 -4.80 -13.20
N SER A 81 -3.39 -5.41 -13.99
CA SER A 81 -4.31 -6.46 -13.54
C SER A 81 -4.45 -7.53 -14.61
N PRO A 82 -4.63 -8.80 -14.25
CA PRO A 82 -5.03 -9.83 -15.21
C PRO A 82 -6.45 -9.54 -15.71
N THR A 83 -6.77 -10.01 -16.92
CA THR A 83 -8.15 -9.94 -17.42
C THR A 83 -9.05 -10.92 -16.68
N LYS A 84 -10.37 -10.73 -16.74
CA LYS A 84 -11.35 -11.60 -16.04
C LYS A 84 -11.29 -13.04 -16.50
N GLU A 85 -10.86 -13.26 -17.74
CA GLU A 85 -10.71 -14.59 -18.37
C GLU A 85 -9.38 -15.27 -18.00
N SER A 86 -8.45 -14.54 -17.40
CA SER A 86 -7.16 -15.09 -16.98
C SER A 86 -7.33 -16.04 -15.79
N THR A 87 -6.57 -17.12 -15.81
CA THR A 87 -6.44 -18.04 -14.66
C THR A 87 -5.89 -17.35 -13.41
N ASP A 88 -5.15 -16.24 -13.60
CA ASP A 88 -4.54 -15.46 -12.51
C ASP A 88 -5.51 -14.47 -11.84
N TYR A 89 -6.73 -14.28 -12.42
CA TYR A 89 -7.68 -13.27 -11.95
C TYR A 89 -8.14 -13.49 -10.50
N LEU A 90 -8.47 -14.73 -10.15
CA LEU A 90 -8.87 -15.07 -8.76
C LEU A 90 -7.70 -14.93 -7.80
N GLN A 91 -6.49 -15.29 -8.22
CA GLN A 91 -5.27 -15.13 -7.42
C GLN A 91 -5.02 -13.64 -7.15
N TYR A 92 -5.15 -12.79 -8.17
CA TYR A 92 -4.98 -11.34 -8.05
C TYR A 92 -5.91 -10.74 -6.99
N TRP A 93 -7.21 -11.04 -7.05
CA TRP A 93 -8.17 -10.52 -6.09
C TRP A 93 -7.97 -11.10 -4.69
N ARG A 94 -7.62 -12.39 -4.59
CA ARG A 94 -7.26 -13.01 -3.31
C ARG A 94 -6.08 -12.31 -2.67
N MET A 95 -5.03 -12.04 -3.43
CA MET A 95 -3.85 -11.35 -2.90
C MET A 95 -4.16 -9.91 -2.52
N LEU A 96 -4.84 -9.13 -3.35
CA LEU A 96 -5.23 -7.77 -2.99
C LEU A 96 -6.11 -7.74 -1.73
N SER A 97 -7.05 -8.66 -1.59
CA SER A 97 -7.89 -8.75 -0.40
C SER A 97 -7.06 -9.09 0.84
N LEU A 98 -6.18 -10.09 0.77
CA LEU A 98 -5.28 -10.46 1.86
C LEU A 98 -4.38 -9.30 2.29
N LEU A 99 -3.81 -8.60 1.31
CA LEU A 99 -2.92 -7.46 1.56
C LEU A 99 -3.68 -6.29 2.20
N SER A 100 -4.86 -5.95 1.68
CA SER A 100 -5.60 -4.76 2.15
C SER A 100 -6.32 -4.99 3.48
N SER A 101 -6.98 -6.12 3.66
CA SER A 101 -7.80 -6.37 4.84
C SER A 101 -7.00 -6.95 6.02
N THR A 102 -5.99 -7.76 5.76
CA THR A 102 -5.28 -8.50 6.81
C THR A 102 -3.88 -7.93 7.05
N LEU A 103 -3.00 -7.93 6.05
CA LEU A 103 -1.62 -7.48 6.25
C LEU A 103 -1.54 -5.99 6.56
N TYR A 104 -2.27 -5.14 5.84
CA TYR A 104 -2.35 -3.70 6.11
C TYR A 104 -2.88 -3.43 7.53
N SER A 105 -3.97 -4.10 7.89
CA SER A 105 -4.55 -4.04 9.25
C SER A 105 -3.56 -4.50 10.32
N GLY A 106 -2.75 -5.52 10.03
CA GLY A 106 -1.67 -5.98 10.89
C GLY A 106 -0.66 -4.88 11.17
N TYR A 107 -0.20 -4.20 10.13
CA TYR A 107 0.70 -3.04 10.30
C TYR A 107 0.02 -1.89 11.04
N HIS A 108 -1.25 -1.62 10.78
CA HIS A 108 -1.96 -0.56 11.50
C HIS A 108 -2.04 -0.87 13.00
N ARG A 109 -2.36 -2.10 13.39
CA ARG A 109 -2.34 -2.55 14.80
C ARG A 109 -0.94 -2.47 15.43
N GLN A 110 0.11 -2.76 14.65
CA GLN A 110 1.49 -2.69 15.12
C GLN A 110 1.96 -1.25 15.37
N HIS A 111 1.60 -0.32 14.48
CA HIS A 111 2.10 1.07 14.54
C HIS A 111 1.18 2.02 15.29
N HIS A 112 -0.11 1.70 15.42
CA HIS A 112 -1.15 2.53 16.00
C HIS A 112 -1.97 1.76 17.03
N ALA A 113 -1.30 1.04 17.95
CA ALA A 113 -1.96 0.21 18.95
C ALA A 113 -2.97 1.00 19.82
N ASN A 114 -2.72 2.29 20.04
CA ASN A 114 -3.61 3.19 20.76
C ASN A 114 -4.98 3.41 20.11
N ASP A 115 -5.12 3.14 18.81
CA ASP A 115 -6.40 3.22 18.11
C ASP A 115 -7.30 1.99 18.39
N TYR A 116 -6.76 0.93 19.04
CA TYR A 116 -7.42 -0.35 19.23
C TYR A 116 -7.60 -0.74 20.70
N VAL A 117 -6.61 -0.46 21.54
CA VAL A 117 -6.57 -0.88 22.94
C VAL A 117 -5.93 0.18 23.81
N ASN A 118 -6.12 0.07 25.14
CA ASN A 118 -5.37 0.88 26.12
C ASN A 118 -3.92 0.39 26.26
N GLU A 119 -3.09 1.12 26.98
CA GLU A 119 -1.63 0.86 27.12
C GLU A 119 -1.29 -0.57 27.58
N ILE A 120 -2.11 -1.15 28.48
CA ILE A 120 -1.92 -2.52 28.98
C ILE A 120 -1.95 -3.53 27.83
N GLY A 121 -2.77 -3.28 26.80
CA GLY A 121 -2.95 -4.17 25.67
C GLY A 121 -1.91 -4.00 24.54
N PHE A 122 -1.07 -2.95 24.55
CA PHE A 122 -0.19 -2.62 23.41
C PHE A 122 0.77 -3.74 23.03
N THR A 123 1.46 -4.32 24.01
CA THR A 123 2.44 -5.39 23.76
C THR A 123 1.77 -6.61 23.15
N SER A 124 0.70 -7.09 23.77
CA SER A 124 -0.04 -8.26 23.29
C SER A 124 -0.62 -8.05 21.88
N LEU A 125 -1.19 -6.88 21.62
CA LEU A 125 -1.72 -6.56 20.27
C LEU A 125 -0.62 -6.56 19.20
N LYS A 126 0.53 -5.95 19.50
CA LYS A 126 1.68 -5.92 18.58
C LYS A 126 2.25 -7.32 18.32
N GLU A 127 2.40 -8.14 19.34
CA GLU A 127 2.87 -9.51 19.22
C GLU A 127 1.94 -10.34 18.32
N LYS A 128 0.62 -10.25 18.53
CA LYS A 128 -0.37 -10.93 17.70
C LYS A 128 -0.32 -10.44 16.24
N ALA A 129 -0.18 -9.14 16.02
CA ALA A 129 -0.03 -8.59 14.68
C ALA A 129 1.24 -9.10 13.98
N LEU A 130 2.38 -9.18 14.68
CA LEU A 130 3.62 -9.72 14.14
C LEU A 130 3.54 -11.22 13.82
N GLN A 131 2.87 -12.02 14.67
CA GLN A 131 2.63 -13.44 14.40
C GLN A 131 1.80 -13.64 13.13
N GLU A 132 0.69 -12.91 13.00
CA GLU A 132 -0.15 -12.95 11.80
C GLU A 132 0.61 -12.51 10.54
N GLN A 133 1.38 -11.43 10.62
CA GLN A 133 2.22 -10.95 9.52
C GLN A 133 3.24 -12.01 9.08
N SER A 134 3.89 -12.71 10.03
CA SER A 134 4.85 -13.76 9.69
C SER A 134 4.19 -14.89 8.90
N ILE A 135 3.02 -15.35 9.32
CA ILE A 135 2.25 -16.40 8.60
C ILE A 135 1.92 -15.94 7.18
N ILE A 136 1.50 -14.67 7.02
CA ILE A 136 1.17 -14.12 5.70
C ILE A 136 2.43 -14.04 4.82
N TYR A 137 3.58 -13.62 5.36
CA TYR A 137 4.82 -13.56 4.59
C TYR A 137 5.36 -14.93 4.21
N ASP A 138 5.18 -15.96 5.05
CA ASP A 138 5.53 -17.34 4.72
C ASP A 138 4.64 -17.88 3.59
N TYR A 139 3.34 -17.56 3.63
CA TYR A 139 2.43 -17.88 2.53
C TYR A 139 2.82 -17.15 1.23
N ILE A 140 3.17 -15.86 1.31
CA ILE A 140 3.64 -15.07 0.17
C ILE A 140 4.92 -15.69 -0.41
N GLU A 141 5.90 -16.03 0.43
CA GLU A 141 7.15 -16.65 0.00
C GLU A 141 6.93 -17.89 -0.87
N GLN A 142 5.97 -18.74 -0.47
CA GLN A 142 5.64 -19.98 -1.19
C GLN A 142 4.93 -19.75 -2.53
N ASN A 143 4.32 -18.57 -2.72
CA ASN A 143 3.49 -18.26 -3.88
C ASN A 143 4.12 -17.23 -4.85
N LEU A 144 5.28 -16.66 -4.52
CA LEU A 144 6.00 -15.75 -5.42
C LEU A 144 6.69 -16.51 -6.57
N ASN A 145 6.34 -16.16 -7.86
CA ASN A 145 6.94 -16.80 -9.04
C ASN A 145 6.80 -15.97 -10.34
N PRO A 146 7.60 -15.00 -10.66
CA PRO A 146 8.39 -14.13 -9.78
C PRO A 146 7.55 -13.08 -9.06
N TYR A 147 6.25 -12.91 -9.41
CA TYR A 147 5.29 -11.98 -8.83
C TYR A 147 4.15 -12.72 -8.13
N LEU A 148 3.34 -11.99 -7.37
CA LEU A 148 2.22 -12.55 -6.60
C LEU A 148 1.15 -13.27 -7.44
N CYS A 149 1.00 -12.83 -8.70
CA CYS A 149 -0.04 -13.31 -9.60
C CYS A 149 0.56 -13.88 -10.87
N GLY A 150 1.69 -14.58 -10.77
CA GLY A 150 2.33 -15.26 -11.89
C GLY A 150 3.52 -14.50 -12.48
N LYS A 151 3.62 -14.46 -13.80
CA LYS A 151 4.82 -13.96 -14.51
C LYS A 151 4.79 -12.45 -14.78
N LEU A 152 3.63 -11.84 -14.74
CA LEU A 152 3.46 -10.41 -15.02
C LEU A 152 3.25 -9.64 -13.71
N ILE A 153 3.88 -8.46 -13.63
CA ILE A 153 3.68 -7.57 -12.50
C ILE A 153 2.25 -7.04 -12.48
N THR A 154 1.68 -6.94 -11.30
CA THR A 154 0.32 -6.44 -11.07
C THR A 154 0.29 -5.37 -9.98
N ALA A 155 -0.85 -4.73 -9.79
CA ALA A 155 -1.04 -3.78 -8.68
C ALA A 155 -0.85 -4.43 -7.30
N ALA A 156 -1.09 -5.75 -7.18
CA ALA A 156 -0.85 -6.48 -5.93
C ALA A 156 0.63 -6.47 -5.53
N ASP A 157 1.54 -6.47 -6.50
CA ASP A 157 2.98 -6.44 -6.23
C ASP A 157 3.42 -5.08 -5.67
N PHE A 158 2.93 -3.98 -6.21
CA PHE A 158 3.19 -2.64 -5.68
C PHE A 158 2.54 -2.44 -4.30
N TYR A 159 1.37 -3.05 -4.10
CA TYR A 159 0.71 -3.06 -2.80
C TYR A 159 1.57 -3.77 -1.75
N LEU A 160 2.01 -5.01 -2.03
CA LEU A 160 2.91 -5.76 -1.16
C LEU A 160 4.20 -4.98 -0.88
N TYR A 161 4.83 -4.45 -1.94
CA TYR A 161 6.06 -3.68 -1.80
C TYR A 161 5.88 -2.49 -0.86
N THR A 162 4.75 -1.78 -0.94
CA THR A 162 4.44 -0.67 -0.04
C THR A 162 4.37 -1.15 1.41
N LEU A 163 3.66 -2.24 1.69
CA LEU A 163 3.50 -2.76 3.04
C LEU A 163 4.82 -3.23 3.66
N THR A 164 5.68 -3.90 2.88
CA THR A 164 7.00 -4.33 3.37
C THR A 164 7.89 -3.17 3.80
N ARG A 165 7.65 -1.96 3.29
CA ARG A 165 8.40 -0.77 3.69
C ARG A 165 8.08 -0.29 5.11
N TRP A 166 6.98 -0.75 5.68
CA TRP A 166 6.56 -0.42 7.04
C TRP A 166 7.13 -1.37 8.10
N ASP A 167 7.71 -2.50 7.68
CA ASP A 167 8.34 -3.40 8.61
C ASP A 167 9.53 -2.73 9.31
N PHE A 168 9.64 -2.91 10.62
CA PHE A 168 10.72 -2.35 11.41
C PHE A 168 12.05 -3.09 11.21
N ASP A 169 11.98 -4.40 10.98
CA ASP A 169 13.14 -5.26 10.83
C ASP A 169 13.19 -5.91 9.46
N LYS A 170 13.79 -5.18 8.50
CA LYS A 170 13.94 -5.66 7.11
C LYS A 170 14.76 -6.93 7.00
N THR A 171 15.69 -7.14 7.91
CA THR A 171 16.54 -8.34 7.94
C THR A 171 15.71 -9.54 8.36
N LYS A 172 14.96 -9.42 9.45
CA LYS A 172 14.07 -10.47 9.93
C LYS A 172 12.95 -10.78 8.92
N LEU A 173 12.39 -9.76 8.26
CA LEU A 173 11.38 -9.93 7.22
C LEU A 173 11.88 -10.86 6.09
N ARG A 174 13.15 -10.71 5.70
CA ARG A 174 13.77 -11.47 4.59
C ARG A 174 14.34 -12.82 5.03
N LEU A 175 14.59 -13.01 6.32
CA LEU A 175 15.19 -14.22 6.85
C LEU A 175 14.32 -15.44 6.56
N GLY A 176 14.91 -16.42 5.84
CA GLY A 176 14.20 -17.62 5.39
C GLY A 176 13.22 -17.40 4.22
N ARG A 177 13.24 -16.19 3.60
CA ARG A 177 12.33 -15.83 2.49
C ARG A 177 13.14 -15.31 1.27
N PRO A 178 13.84 -16.19 0.55
CA PRO A 178 14.67 -15.80 -0.59
C PRO A 178 13.87 -15.25 -1.77
N ASN A 179 12.67 -15.80 -2.07
CA ASN A 179 11.82 -15.31 -3.16
C ASN A 179 11.32 -13.89 -2.86
N LEU A 180 10.90 -13.64 -1.62
CA LEU A 180 10.52 -12.30 -1.17
C LEU A 180 11.70 -11.32 -1.27
N SER A 181 12.91 -11.76 -0.93
CA SER A 181 14.11 -10.93 -1.03
C SER A 181 14.39 -10.51 -2.47
N ILE A 182 14.38 -11.46 -3.41
CA ILE A 182 14.56 -11.21 -4.84
C ILE A 182 13.45 -10.31 -5.38
N PHE A 183 12.19 -10.59 -5.00
CA PHE A 183 11.05 -9.78 -5.37
C PHE A 183 11.20 -8.31 -4.95
N LEU A 184 11.60 -8.07 -3.69
CA LEU A 184 11.79 -6.70 -3.17
C LEU A 184 12.90 -5.95 -3.89
N GLU A 185 13.99 -6.62 -4.27
CA GLU A 185 15.08 -6.05 -5.05
C GLU A 185 14.62 -5.70 -6.48
N ASN A 186 13.87 -6.60 -7.11
CA ASN A 186 13.29 -6.37 -8.43
C ASN A 186 12.34 -5.17 -8.44
N LEU A 187 11.47 -5.05 -7.43
CA LEU A 187 10.57 -3.89 -7.29
C LEU A 187 11.37 -2.60 -7.04
N ARG A 188 12.38 -2.64 -6.16
CA ARG A 188 13.21 -1.47 -5.83
C ARG A 188 13.98 -0.94 -7.04
N SER A 189 14.43 -1.81 -7.94
CA SER A 189 15.17 -1.44 -9.15
C SER A 189 14.31 -0.84 -10.28
N ARG A 190 12.98 -0.87 -10.16
CA ARG A 190 12.10 -0.30 -11.19
C ARG A 190 12.18 1.22 -11.23
N LYS A 191 12.26 1.78 -12.44
CA LYS A 191 12.34 3.24 -12.64
C LYS A 191 11.13 3.99 -12.05
N SER A 192 9.94 3.41 -12.12
CA SER A 192 8.71 3.97 -11.52
C SER A 192 8.80 4.04 -9.99
N VAL A 193 9.31 2.99 -9.37
CA VAL A 193 9.49 2.92 -7.91
C VAL A 193 10.56 3.91 -7.47
N ASP A 194 11.69 3.95 -8.16
CA ASP A 194 12.78 4.89 -7.85
C ASP A 194 12.32 6.35 -7.99
N LYS A 195 11.61 6.67 -9.07
CA LYS A 195 11.04 8.01 -9.29
C LYS A 195 10.13 8.44 -8.14
N VAL A 196 9.17 7.60 -7.76
CA VAL A 196 8.23 7.94 -6.66
C VAL A 196 8.98 8.11 -5.34
N LEU A 197 9.91 7.20 -5.03
CA LEU A 197 10.65 7.26 -3.76
C LEU A 197 11.59 8.46 -3.67
N SER A 198 12.20 8.88 -4.78
CA SER A 198 13.06 10.06 -4.79
C SER A 198 12.29 11.37 -4.59
N GLN A 199 11.00 11.39 -4.88
CA GLN A 199 10.11 12.55 -4.70
C GLN A 199 9.48 12.63 -3.30
N GLN A 200 9.64 11.60 -2.48
CA GLN A 200 9.08 11.60 -1.12
C GLN A 200 9.82 12.62 -0.24
N PRO A 201 9.10 13.52 0.44
CA PRO A 201 9.71 14.39 1.43
C PRO A 201 10.38 13.57 2.55
N PRO A 202 11.46 14.08 3.14
CA PRO A 202 12.11 13.40 4.26
C PRO A 202 11.10 13.17 5.39
N LYS A 203 11.12 11.97 5.98
CA LYS A 203 10.29 11.68 7.15
C LYS A 203 10.62 12.68 8.25
N PRO A 204 9.64 13.29 8.91
CA PRO A 204 9.92 14.13 10.07
C PRO A 204 10.71 13.30 11.09
N LYS A 205 11.82 13.84 11.56
CA LYS A 205 12.58 13.21 12.67
C LYS A 205 11.63 13.13 13.86
N ILE A 206 11.27 11.91 14.26
CA ILE A 206 10.56 11.70 15.52
C ILE A 206 11.53 12.19 16.60
N ARG A 207 11.20 13.30 17.25
CA ARG A 207 11.88 13.69 18.49
C ARG A 207 11.48 12.61 19.52
N VAL A 208 12.45 11.78 19.86
CA VAL A 208 12.37 10.82 20.98
C VAL A 208 12.28 11.60 22.27
#